data_4d4f9ce03873f2be1a0c2057de8749e6
#
_entry.id   4d4f9ce03873f2be1a0c2057de8749e6
#
_cell.length_a   1.000
_cell.length_b   1.000
_cell.length_c   1.000
_cell.angle_alpha   90.00
_cell.angle_beta   90.00
_cell.angle_gamma   90.00
#
_symmetry.space_group_name_H-M   'P 1'
#
loop_
_entity.id
_entity.type
_entity.pdbx_description
1 polymer ?
#
loop_
_entity_poly.entity_id
_entity_poly.type
_entity_poly.pdbx_seq_one_letter_code
_entity_poly.pdbx_strand_id
1 'polypeptide(L)'
;KEYSIESMYAILKNLVPKNEWKKYIETLISEAQGKKDIIRLFYIYTQEKMWQEYMDYIRKNPSIYNIDDAPKEVKKLFRDEIVKLYAAAVRNYFQRASNRDSYREGVTYLRKLIKYGGTKEAEQIVAEQKSRTPRRPALIDELSKLRF
;
A
#
# COMPACT_ATOMS: atom_id res chain seq x y z
N LYS A 1 -0.94 -9.00 -30.99
CA LYS A 1 -1.29 -9.62 -29.69
C LYS A 1 -0.45 -8.98 -28.59
N GLU A 2 -1.11 -8.27 -27.70
CA GLU A 2 -0.46 -7.85 -26.47
C GLU A 2 -0.37 -9.06 -25.53
N TYR A 3 0.85 -9.42 -25.16
CA TYR A 3 1.08 -10.43 -24.14
C TYR A 3 0.94 -9.79 -22.75
N SER A 4 0.34 -10.51 -21.81
CA SER A 4 0.32 -10.07 -20.42
C SER A 4 1.73 -10.00 -19.83
N ILE A 5 1.92 -9.20 -18.79
CA ILE A 5 3.20 -9.09 -18.08
C ILE A 5 3.65 -10.46 -17.59
N GLU A 6 2.71 -11.26 -17.07
CA GLU A 6 2.95 -12.60 -16.55
C GLU A 6 3.48 -13.53 -17.64
N SER A 7 2.83 -13.51 -18.81
CA SER A 7 3.24 -14.34 -19.96
C SER A 7 4.61 -13.96 -20.47
N MET A 8 4.88 -12.66 -20.60
CA MET A 8 6.19 -12.16 -21.05
C MET A 8 7.30 -12.54 -20.07
N TYR A 9 7.05 -12.35 -18.77
CA TYR A 9 8.02 -12.69 -17.74
C TYR A 9 8.37 -14.19 -17.75
N ALA A 10 7.36 -15.06 -17.83
CA ALA A 10 7.55 -16.50 -17.89
C ALA A 10 8.38 -16.93 -19.11
N ILE A 11 8.09 -16.36 -20.29
CA ILE A 11 8.84 -16.62 -21.53
C ILE A 11 10.30 -16.20 -21.36
N LEU A 12 10.54 -15.00 -20.89
CA LEU A 12 11.89 -14.45 -20.71
C LEU A 12 12.69 -15.26 -19.70
N LYS A 13 12.08 -15.68 -18.62
CA LYS A 13 12.74 -16.50 -17.60
C LYS A 13 13.23 -17.83 -18.13
N ASN A 14 12.53 -18.39 -19.12
CA ASN A 14 12.94 -19.63 -19.78
C ASN A 14 14.00 -19.42 -20.87
N LEU A 15 14.01 -18.25 -21.53
CA LEU A 15 14.90 -17.96 -22.65
C LEU A 15 16.26 -17.40 -22.21
N VAL A 16 16.29 -16.60 -21.13
CA VAL A 16 17.52 -15.96 -20.66
C VAL A 16 18.31 -16.95 -19.81
N PRO A 17 19.62 -17.14 -20.09
CA PRO A 17 20.47 -18.00 -19.27
C PRO A 17 20.48 -17.57 -17.80
N LYS A 18 20.53 -18.54 -16.89
CA LYS A 18 20.47 -18.27 -15.44
C LYS A 18 21.58 -17.32 -14.95
N ASN A 19 22.79 -17.43 -15.53
CA ASN A 19 23.91 -16.59 -15.18
C ASN A 19 23.77 -15.14 -15.68
N GLU A 20 22.87 -14.89 -16.62
CA GLU A 20 22.59 -13.56 -17.16
C GLU A 20 21.29 -12.95 -16.62
N TRP A 21 20.49 -13.75 -15.91
CA TRP A 21 19.15 -13.37 -15.47
C TRP A 21 19.15 -12.15 -14.56
N LYS A 22 20.08 -12.07 -13.61
CA LYS A 22 20.18 -10.94 -12.68
C LYS A 22 20.41 -9.62 -13.44
N LYS A 23 21.35 -9.61 -14.36
CA LYS A 23 21.66 -8.43 -15.17
C LYS A 23 20.51 -8.04 -16.07
N TYR A 24 19.81 -9.03 -16.61
CA TYR A 24 18.63 -8.82 -17.44
C TYR A 24 17.49 -8.16 -16.66
N ILE A 25 17.22 -8.66 -15.45
CA ILE A 25 16.22 -8.09 -14.53
C ILE A 25 16.57 -6.63 -14.19
N GLU A 26 17.82 -6.33 -13.90
CA GLU A 26 18.27 -4.94 -13.65
C GLU A 26 17.95 -4.01 -14.83
N THR A 27 18.14 -4.49 -16.06
CA THR A 27 17.78 -3.75 -17.27
C THR A 27 16.26 -3.52 -17.35
N LEU A 28 15.44 -4.55 -17.12
CA LEU A 28 13.99 -4.43 -17.13
C LEU A 28 13.48 -3.44 -16.06
N ILE A 29 14.08 -3.47 -14.89
CA ILE A 29 13.74 -2.53 -13.80
C ILE A 29 14.07 -1.10 -14.22
N SER A 30 15.26 -0.86 -14.78
CA SER A 30 15.65 0.46 -15.26
C SER A 30 14.70 1.00 -16.34
N GLU A 31 14.31 0.16 -17.28
CA GLU A 31 13.35 0.52 -18.32
C GLU A 31 11.98 0.88 -17.72
N ALA A 32 11.48 0.06 -16.80
CA ALA A 32 10.19 0.30 -16.14
C ALA A 32 10.23 1.59 -15.31
N GLN A 33 11.34 1.87 -14.62
CA GLN A 33 11.54 3.12 -13.88
C GLN A 33 11.52 4.33 -14.82
N GLY A 34 12.23 4.24 -15.94
CA GLY A 34 12.27 5.31 -16.94
C GLY A 34 10.90 5.62 -17.53
N LYS A 35 10.10 4.60 -17.76
CA LYS A 35 8.72 4.72 -18.28
C LYS A 35 7.68 4.98 -17.20
N LYS A 36 8.07 4.99 -15.93
CA LYS A 36 7.17 5.08 -14.77
C LYS A 36 6.09 3.99 -14.77
N ASP A 37 6.45 2.81 -15.24
CA ASP A 37 5.57 1.64 -15.30
C ASP A 37 5.56 0.92 -13.95
N ILE A 38 4.74 1.42 -13.05
CA ILE A 38 4.65 0.98 -11.66
C ILE A 38 4.16 -0.46 -11.56
N ILE A 39 3.20 -0.83 -12.40
CA ILE A 39 2.62 -2.18 -12.42
C ILE A 39 3.71 -3.21 -12.73
N ARG A 40 4.54 -2.91 -13.74
CA ARG A 40 5.65 -3.78 -14.12
C ARG A 40 6.72 -3.85 -13.03
N LEU A 41 7.06 -2.72 -12.40
CA LEU A 41 8.01 -2.69 -11.29
C LEU A 41 7.56 -3.57 -10.14
N PHE A 42 6.33 -3.42 -9.68
CA PHE A 42 5.81 -4.22 -8.58
C PHE A 42 5.74 -5.71 -8.93
N TYR A 43 5.39 -6.02 -10.17
CA TYR A 43 5.39 -7.40 -10.63
C TYR A 43 6.78 -8.02 -10.56
N ILE A 44 7.79 -7.35 -11.10
CA ILE A 44 9.18 -7.81 -11.07
C ILE A 44 9.67 -7.96 -9.63
N TYR A 45 9.48 -6.94 -8.79
CA TYR A 45 9.90 -6.99 -7.38
C TYR A 45 9.27 -8.16 -6.64
N THR A 46 8.00 -8.45 -6.90
CA THR A 46 7.28 -9.56 -6.28
C THR A 46 7.84 -10.91 -6.75
N GLN A 47 8.02 -11.09 -8.06
CA GLN A 47 8.52 -12.34 -8.62
C GLN A 47 9.96 -12.63 -8.20
N GLU A 48 10.79 -11.61 -8.11
CA GLU A 48 12.19 -11.72 -7.73
C GLU A 48 12.42 -11.58 -6.22
N LYS A 49 11.34 -11.45 -5.44
CA LYS A 49 11.38 -11.29 -3.98
C LYS A 49 12.27 -10.12 -3.54
N MET A 50 12.19 -9.03 -4.28
CA MET A 50 12.94 -7.80 -4.02
C MET A 50 12.15 -6.92 -3.04
N TRP A 51 12.00 -7.40 -1.81
CA TRP A 51 11.13 -6.77 -0.81
C TRP A 51 11.64 -5.43 -0.33
N GLN A 52 12.95 -5.25 -0.27
CA GLN A 52 13.57 -3.97 0.11
C GLN A 52 13.26 -2.89 -0.93
N GLU A 53 13.42 -3.21 -2.19
CA GLU A 53 13.13 -2.31 -3.32
C GLU A 53 11.63 -1.99 -3.38
N TYR A 54 10.78 -2.97 -3.13
CA TYR A 54 9.33 -2.78 -3.03
C TYR A 54 9.00 -1.77 -1.93
N MET A 55 9.58 -1.96 -0.74
CA MET A 55 9.36 -1.07 0.39
C MET A 55 9.91 0.34 0.15
N ASP A 56 11.07 0.46 -0.50
CA ASP A 56 11.64 1.75 -0.89
C ASP A 56 10.68 2.55 -1.78
N TYR A 57 10.02 1.87 -2.71
CA TYR A 57 9.00 2.49 -3.55
C TYR A 57 7.81 2.99 -2.71
N ILE A 58 7.32 2.17 -1.78
CA ILE A 58 6.22 2.56 -0.87
C ILE A 58 6.62 3.79 -0.05
N ARG A 59 7.84 3.84 0.48
CA ARG A 59 8.35 4.99 1.25
C ARG A 59 8.29 6.30 0.46
N LYS A 60 8.62 6.23 -0.82
CA LYS A 60 8.61 7.39 -1.72
C LYS A 60 7.19 7.76 -2.18
N ASN A 61 6.31 6.80 -2.22
CA ASN A 61 4.94 6.94 -2.74
C ASN A 61 3.95 6.28 -1.78
N PRO A 62 3.87 6.74 -0.52
CA PRO A 62 2.98 6.14 0.45
C PRO A 62 1.52 6.47 0.12
N SER A 63 0.73 5.47 -0.16
CA SER A 63 -0.70 5.59 -0.37
C SER A 63 -1.40 4.37 0.21
N ILE A 64 -2.69 4.52 0.48
CA ILE A 64 -3.52 3.42 0.94
C ILE A 64 -3.46 2.26 -0.06
N TYR A 65 -3.57 2.55 -1.36
CA TYR A 65 -3.51 1.54 -2.41
C TYR A 65 -2.18 0.80 -2.46
N ASN A 66 -1.08 1.52 -2.46
CA ASN A 66 0.24 0.90 -2.56
C ASN A 66 0.53 -0.01 -1.37
N ILE A 67 0.04 0.35 -0.20
CA ILE A 67 0.20 -0.46 1.02
C ILE A 67 -0.76 -1.65 1.01
N ASP A 68 -2.03 -1.44 0.68
CA ASP A 68 -3.03 -2.52 0.63
C ASP A 68 -2.64 -3.60 -0.39
N ASP A 69 -2.13 -3.19 -1.55
CA ASP A 69 -1.72 -4.08 -2.63
C ASP A 69 -0.36 -4.74 -2.40
N ALA A 70 0.41 -4.29 -1.41
CA ALA A 70 1.71 -4.87 -1.13
C ALA A 70 1.60 -6.34 -0.72
N PRO A 71 2.57 -7.19 -1.12
CA PRO A 71 2.60 -8.58 -0.69
C PRO A 71 2.65 -8.72 0.84
N LYS A 72 2.11 -9.82 1.34
CA LYS A 72 2.14 -10.12 2.79
C LYS A 72 3.56 -10.15 3.35
N GLU A 73 4.54 -10.56 2.55
CA GLU A 73 5.96 -10.60 2.94
C GLU A 73 6.48 -9.19 3.26
N VAL A 74 6.14 -8.20 2.45
CA VAL A 74 6.51 -6.79 2.68
C VAL A 74 5.84 -6.27 3.96
N LYS A 75 4.54 -6.52 4.11
CA LYS A 75 3.78 -6.09 5.30
C LYS A 75 4.31 -6.72 6.59
N LYS A 76 4.79 -7.96 6.51
CA LYS A 76 5.36 -8.66 7.66
C LYS A 76 6.78 -8.17 8.01
N LEU A 77 7.65 -8.04 6.99
CA LEU A 77 9.03 -7.62 7.18
C LEU A 77 9.15 -6.18 7.68
N PHE A 78 8.26 -5.29 7.21
CA PHE A 78 8.30 -3.86 7.50
C PHE A 78 7.07 -3.39 8.28
N ARG A 79 6.55 -4.25 9.15
CA ARG A 79 5.28 -4.06 9.84
C ARG A 79 5.15 -2.69 10.52
N ASP A 80 6.11 -2.31 11.34
CA ASP A 80 6.03 -1.07 12.12
C ASP A 80 6.01 0.16 11.21
N GLU A 81 6.80 0.13 10.17
CA GLU A 81 6.86 1.19 9.16
C GLU A 81 5.58 1.25 8.33
N ILE A 82 5.05 0.10 7.92
CA ILE A 82 3.77 0.00 7.20
C ILE A 82 2.63 0.59 8.04
N VAL A 83 2.58 0.28 9.32
CA VAL A 83 1.58 0.83 10.25
C VAL A 83 1.66 2.35 10.30
N LYS A 84 2.86 2.90 10.44
CA LYS A 84 3.07 4.36 10.49
C LYS A 84 2.65 5.05 9.19
N LEU A 85 3.04 4.50 8.06
CA LEU A 85 2.71 5.06 6.74
C LEU A 85 1.20 4.97 6.46
N TYR A 86 0.59 3.85 6.81
CA TYR A 86 -0.84 3.65 6.64
C TYR A 86 -1.64 4.59 7.53
N ALA A 87 -1.26 4.74 8.79
CA ALA A 87 -1.89 5.68 9.72
C ALA A 87 -1.84 7.13 9.19
N ALA A 88 -0.70 7.56 8.67
CA ALA A 88 -0.55 8.87 8.05
C ALA A 88 -1.48 9.04 6.84
N ALA A 89 -1.58 8.02 5.99
CA ALA A 89 -2.47 8.04 4.83
C ALA A 89 -3.95 8.10 5.23
N VAL A 90 -4.34 7.39 6.28
CA VAL A 90 -5.70 7.42 6.84
C VAL A 90 -6.03 8.79 7.42
N ARG A 91 -5.09 9.41 8.15
CA ARG A 91 -5.27 10.79 8.65
C ARG A 91 -5.51 11.78 7.50
N ASN A 92 -4.71 11.70 6.45
CA ASN A 92 -4.87 12.53 5.26
C ASN A 92 -6.25 12.31 4.60
N TYR A 93 -6.69 11.07 4.56
CA TYR A 93 -8.02 10.74 4.01
C TYR A 93 -9.13 11.44 4.82
N PHE A 94 -9.12 11.36 6.13
CA PHE A 94 -10.12 12.00 6.98
C PHE A 94 -10.11 13.52 6.87
N GLN A 95 -8.99 14.15 6.60
CA GLN A 95 -8.93 15.60 6.38
C GLN A 95 -9.74 16.03 5.17
N ARG A 96 -9.84 15.17 4.15
CA ARG A 96 -10.57 15.43 2.90
C ARG A 96 -12.00 14.88 2.90
N ALA A 97 -12.29 13.93 3.77
CA ALA A 97 -13.60 13.31 3.88
C ALA A 97 -14.64 14.34 4.36
N SER A 98 -15.81 14.40 3.70
CA SER A 98 -16.80 15.44 3.95
C SER A 98 -18.24 14.95 4.05
N ASN A 99 -18.51 13.67 3.77
CA ASN A 99 -19.85 13.10 3.80
C ASN A 99 -19.85 11.71 4.43
N ARG A 100 -21.03 11.18 4.70
CA ARG A 100 -21.19 9.88 5.38
C ARG A 100 -20.53 8.74 4.62
N ASP A 101 -20.62 8.71 3.29
CA ASP A 101 -19.99 7.64 2.50
C ASP A 101 -18.49 7.68 2.61
N SER A 102 -17.87 8.85 2.57
CA SER A 102 -16.42 8.99 2.77
C SER A 102 -16.02 8.64 4.20
N TYR A 103 -16.82 8.96 5.20
CA TYR A 103 -16.56 8.57 6.60
C TYR A 103 -16.62 7.05 6.79
N ARG A 104 -17.59 6.41 6.14
CA ARG A 104 -17.73 4.96 6.16
C ARG A 104 -16.53 4.27 5.53
N GLU A 105 -16.05 4.78 4.40
CA GLU A 105 -14.83 4.30 3.77
C GLU A 105 -13.61 4.50 4.68
N GLY A 106 -13.49 5.64 5.34
CA GLY A 106 -12.44 5.91 6.32
C GLY A 106 -12.44 4.91 7.47
N VAL A 107 -13.60 4.51 7.96
CA VAL A 107 -13.73 3.45 8.98
C VAL A 107 -13.24 2.10 8.43
N THR A 108 -13.49 1.81 7.16
CA THR A 108 -12.93 0.61 6.50
C THR A 108 -11.41 0.62 6.51
N TYR A 109 -10.79 1.75 6.24
CA TYR A 109 -9.34 1.90 6.32
C TYR A 109 -8.81 1.75 7.75
N LEU A 110 -9.53 2.24 8.75
CA LEU A 110 -9.17 2.02 10.16
C LEU A 110 -9.21 0.53 10.53
N ARG A 111 -10.18 -0.23 10.03
CA ARG A 111 -10.22 -1.69 10.22
C ARG A 111 -8.99 -2.37 9.61
N LYS A 112 -8.56 -1.94 8.43
CA LYS A 112 -7.33 -2.46 7.80
C LYS A 112 -6.09 -2.09 8.62
N LEU A 113 -6.02 -0.88 9.13
CA LEU A 113 -4.93 -0.43 9.99
C LEU A 113 -4.80 -1.33 11.23
N ILE A 114 -5.92 -1.65 11.87
CA ILE A 114 -5.97 -2.59 13.00
C ILE A 114 -5.45 -3.96 12.58
N LYS A 115 -5.91 -4.45 11.43
CA LYS A 115 -5.46 -5.74 10.88
C LYS A 115 -3.95 -5.78 10.63
N TYR A 116 -3.35 -4.67 10.22
CA TYR A 116 -1.89 -4.57 10.01
C TYR A 116 -1.11 -4.46 11.32
N GLY A 117 -1.79 -4.34 12.46
CA GLY A 117 -1.17 -4.26 13.77
C GLY A 117 -1.15 -2.85 14.36
N GLY A 118 -1.87 -1.92 13.76
CA GLY A 118 -1.94 -0.51 14.19
C GLY A 118 -3.14 -0.18 15.07
N THR A 119 -3.49 -1.03 16.02
CA THR A 119 -4.62 -0.78 16.93
C THR A 119 -4.46 0.54 17.70
N LYS A 120 -3.28 0.77 18.24
CA LYS A 120 -2.97 1.99 18.99
C LYS A 120 -3.10 3.24 18.12
N GLU A 121 -2.57 3.19 16.91
CA GLU A 121 -2.65 4.27 15.94
C GLU A 121 -4.11 4.52 15.50
N ALA A 122 -4.89 3.47 15.32
CA ALA A 122 -6.31 3.57 15.00
C ALA A 122 -7.10 4.24 16.14
N GLU A 123 -6.83 3.87 17.39
CA GLU A 123 -7.43 4.51 18.56
C GLU A 123 -7.11 6.00 18.63
N GLN A 124 -5.88 6.38 18.36
CA GLN A 124 -5.45 7.78 18.32
C GLN A 124 -6.19 8.56 17.23
N ILE A 125 -6.32 8.00 16.03
CA ILE A 125 -7.03 8.63 14.91
C ILE A 125 -8.51 8.81 15.26
N VAL A 126 -9.15 7.80 15.84
CA VAL A 126 -10.55 7.90 16.28
C VAL A 126 -10.73 9.04 17.29
N ALA A 127 -9.85 9.14 18.28
CA ALA A 127 -9.89 10.21 19.27
C ALA A 127 -9.72 11.59 18.62
N GLU A 128 -8.75 11.74 17.71
CA GLU A 128 -8.51 12.97 16.94
C GLU A 128 -9.75 13.38 16.16
N GLN A 129 -10.39 12.44 15.45
CA GLN A 129 -11.56 12.75 14.63
C GLN A 129 -12.79 13.11 15.48
N LYS A 130 -13.00 12.45 16.60
CA LYS A 130 -14.11 12.76 17.53
C LYS A 130 -13.97 14.14 18.17
N SER A 131 -12.75 14.63 18.35
CA SER A 131 -12.47 15.94 18.96
C SER A 131 -12.37 17.09 17.96
N ARG A 132 -12.63 16.84 16.68
CA ARG A 132 -12.58 17.89 15.64
C ARG A 132 -13.58 19.01 15.88
N THR A 133 -13.17 20.23 15.57
CA THR A 133 -14.02 21.41 15.60
C THR A 133 -14.12 21.99 14.19
N PRO A 134 -15.34 22.23 13.64
CA PRO A 134 -16.63 21.95 14.27
C PRO A 134 -16.95 20.45 14.34
N ARG A 135 -17.77 20.07 15.32
CA ARG A 135 -18.21 18.69 15.51
C ARG A 135 -18.94 18.16 14.27
N ARG A 136 -18.64 16.90 13.92
CA ARG A 136 -19.24 16.22 12.74
C ARG A 136 -20.02 14.99 13.22
N PRO A 137 -21.35 15.11 13.47
CA PRO A 137 -22.14 14.01 14.03
C PRO A 137 -22.13 12.73 13.17
N ALA A 138 -22.21 12.87 11.84
CA ALA A 138 -22.15 11.70 10.94
C ALA A 138 -20.82 10.96 11.01
N LEU A 139 -19.71 11.69 11.16
CA LEU A 139 -18.39 11.10 11.36
C LEU A 139 -18.32 10.33 12.69
N ILE A 140 -18.78 10.94 13.76
CA ILE A 140 -18.79 10.32 15.10
C ILE A 140 -19.65 9.04 15.08
N ASP A 141 -20.81 9.07 14.42
CA ASP A 141 -21.68 7.91 14.26
C ASP A 141 -20.96 6.76 13.53
N GLU A 142 -20.32 7.04 12.39
CA GLU A 142 -19.59 6.00 11.65
C GLU A 142 -18.40 5.46 12.45
N LEU A 143 -17.65 6.31 13.15
CA LEU A 143 -16.54 5.89 14.00
C LEU A 143 -17.00 5.00 15.16
N SER A 144 -18.22 5.21 15.67
CA SER A 144 -18.78 4.39 16.77
C SER A 144 -19.04 2.94 16.36
N LYS A 145 -19.11 2.64 15.07
CA LYS A 145 -19.30 1.29 14.53
C LYS A 145 -18.01 0.48 14.50
N LEU A 146 -16.86 1.13 14.70
CA LEU A 146 -15.56 0.45 14.69
C LEU A 146 -15.40 -0.42 15.96
N ARG A 147 -14.92 -1.64 15.77
CA ARG A 147 -14.57 -2.58 16.83
C ARG A 147 -13.06 -2.72 16.93
N PHE A 148 -12.56 -2.54 18.12
CA PHE A 148 -11.13 -2.73 18.44
C PHE A 148 -10.82 -4.13 18.94
#